data_6573d763979b36f82280b434d67d65be
#
_entry.id   6573d763979b36f82280b434d67d65be
#
_cell.length_a   1.000
_cell.length_b   1.000
_cell.length_c   1.000
_cell.angle_alpha   90.00
_cell.angle_beta   90.00
_cell.angle_gamma   90.00
#
_symmetry.space_group_name_H-M   'P 1'
#
loop_
_entity.id
_entity.type
_entity.pdbx_description
1 polymer ?
#
loop_
_entity_poly.entity_id
_entity_poly.type
_entity_poly.pdbx_seq_one_letter_code
_entity_poly.pdbx_strand_id
1 'polypeptide(L)'
;MTVLDYIEETNPAEVRQLLISAHHFLQETLPPFASCTIKWKIPFYKLHRNFCYLNRHKDHFTLGFPHGYKLAMRPKILLGADENLKQVRYLEIRSIEDLYSETVQEILHEAILLDETLAKNKPKRKAKWSRR
;
A
#
# COMPACT_ATOMS: atom_id res chain seq x y z
N MET A 1 -9.29 8.31 -15.58
CA MET A 1 -8.59 8.97 -14.46
C MET A 1 -7.23 8.33 -14.27
N THR A 2 -6.21 9.16 -14.13
CA THR A 2 -4.86 8.69 -13.80
C THR A 2 -4.58 8.94 -12.32
N VAL A 3 -3.45 8.41 -11.83
CA VAL A 3 -3.03 8.67 -10.45
C VAL A 3 -2.79 10.17 -10.24
N LEU A 4 -2.18 10.83 -11.21
CA LEU A 4 -1.96 12.29 -11.13
C LEU A 4 -3.26 13.05 -11.09
N ASP A 5 -4.25 12.64 -11.87
CA ASP A 5 -5.59 13.26 -11.82
C ASP A 5 -6.20 13.13 -10.43
N TYR A 6 -6.08 11.95 -9.83
CA TYR A 6 -6.59 11.71 -8.49
C TYR A 6 -5.96 12.67 -7.49
N ILE A 7 -4.65 12.83 -7.57
CA ILE A 7 -3.92 13.71 -6.66
C ILE A 7 -4.33 15.17 -6.89
N GLU A 8 -4.35 15.61 -8.15
CA GLU A 8 -4.68 17.00 -8.49
C GLU A 8 -6.09 17.38 -8.09
N GLU A 9 -7.03 16.45 -8.14
CA GLU A 9 -8.43 16.68 -7.76
C GLU A 9 -8.66 16.64 -6.26
N THR A 10 -7.63 16.32 -5.47
CA THR A 10 -7.78 16.18 -4.02
C THR A 10 -7.87 17.54 -3.34
N ASN A 11 -8.84 17.67 -2.45
CA ASN A 11 -9.02 18.83 -1.59
C ASN A 11 -9.12 18.37 -0.14
N PRO A 12 -8.68 19.16 0.83
CA PRO A 12 -8.01 20.45 0.66
C PRO A 12 -6.57 20.30 0.18
N ALA A 13 -5.91 21.44 -0.06
CA ALA A 13 -4.54 21.46 -0.57
C ALA A 13 -3.55 20.75 0.34
N GLU A 14 -3.79 20.77 1.65
CA GLU A 14 -2.90 20.10 2.60
C GLU A 14 -2.89 18.58 2.35
N VAL A 15 -4.03 17.98 2.12
CA VAL A 15 -4.12 16.54 1.82
C VAL A 15 -3.51 16.26 0.46
N ARG A 16 -3.73 17.14 -0.52
CA ARG A 16 -3.13 17.00 -1.84
C ARG A 16 -1.61 16.98 -1.74
N GLN A 17 -1.01 17.87 -0.95
CA GLN A 17 0.45 17.91 -0.77
C GLN A 17 0.96 16.63 -0.10
N LEU A 18 0.23 16.10 0.87
CA LEU A 18 0.58 14.83 1.49
C LEU A 18 0.58 13.69 0.47
N LEU A 19 -0.42 13.68 -0.42
CA LEU A 19 -0.49 12.64 -1.46
C LEU A 19 0.64 12.78 -2.47
N ILE A 20 1.02 13.99 -2.83
CA ILE A 20 2.16 14.23 -3.72
C ILE A 20 3.43 13.64 -3.08
N SER A 21 3.66 13.95 -1.82
CA SER A 21 4.82 13.45 -1.09
C SER A 21 4.80 11.92 -0.97
N ALA A 22 3.62 11.36 -0.69
CA ALA A 22 3.46 9.92 -0.57
C ALA A 22 3.76 9.21 -1.88
N HIS A 23 3.27 9.77 -3.00
CA HIS A 23 3.51 9.18 -4.31
C HIS A 23 5.01 9.17 -4.64
N HIS A 24 5.69 10.29 -4.41
CA HIS A 24 7.14 10.35 -4.61
C HIS A 24 7.88 9.38 -3.70
N PHE A 25 7.52 9.36 -2.44
CA PHE A 25 8.15 8.46 -1.46
C PHE A 25 8.01 6.99 -1.89
N LEU A 26 6.84 6.61 -2.33
CA LEU A 26 6.61 5.22 -2.79
C LEU A 26 7.38 4.93 -4.07
N GLN A 27 7.40 5.85 -5.02
CA GLN A 27 8.18 5.67 -6.25
C GLN A 27 9.67 5.47 -5.97
N GLU A 28 10.20 6.18 -4.99
CA GLU A 28 11.61 6.06 -4.63
C GLU A 28 11.90 4.81 -3.80
N THR A 29 10.95 4.38 -2.98
CA THR A 29 11.15 3.28 -2.04
C THR A 29 10.88 1.92 -2.66
N LEU A 30 9.89 1.82 -3.55
CA LEU A 30 9.49 0.56 -4.14
C LEU A 30 10.48 0.10 -5.22
N PRO A 31 10.59 -1.23 -5.44
CA PRO A 31 11.43 -1.75 -6.52
C PRO A 31 11.05 -1.18 -7.88
N PRO A 32 12.01 -1.12 -8.82
CA PRO A 32 11.76 -0.52 -10.14
C PRO A 32 10.63 -1.16 -10.95
N PHE A 33 10.30 -2.41 -10.70
CA PHE A 33 9.22 -3.07 -11.43
C PHE A 33 7.83 -2.71 -10.89
N ALA A 34 7.75 -1.92 -9.82
CA ALA A 34 6.47 -1.50 -9.26
C ALA A 34 5.68 -0.65 -10.25
N SER A 35 4.38 -0.86 -10.27
CA SER A 35 3.48 -0.05 -11.09
C SER A 35 2.43 0.61 -10.21
N CYS A 36 1.85 1.70 -10.72
CA CYS A 36 0.82 2.43 -10.01
C CYS A 36 -0.33 2.73 -10.96
N THR A 37 -1.53 2.30 -10.61
CA THR A 37 -2.72 2.52 -11.44
C THR A 37 -3.91 2.83 -10.54
N ILE A 38 -4.96 3.38 -11.15
CA ILE A 38 -6.23 3.56 -10.45
C ILE A 38 -6.98 2.23 -10.49
N LYS A 39 -7.38 1.77 -9.32
CA LYS A 39 -8.22 0.59 -9.16
C LYS A 39 -9.22 0.89 -8.04
N TRP A 40 -10.49 0.58 -8.28
CA TRP A 40 -11.56 0.93 -7.35
C TRP A 40 -11.54 2.43 -6.99
N LYS A 41 -11.24 3.27 -8.00
CA LYS A 41 -11.23 4.72 -7.91
C LYS A 41 -10.13 5.32 -7.04
N ILE A 42 -9.14 4.55 -6.64
CA ILE A 42 -8.00 5.05 -5.86
C ILE A 42 -6.68 4.51 -6.40
N PRO A 43 -5.55 5.18 -6.08
CA PRO A 43 -4.24 4.71 -6.52
C PRO A 43 -3.84 3.42 -5.82
N PHE A 44 -3.52 2.40 -6.62
CA PHE A 44 -2.97 1.13 -6.15
C PHE A 44 -1.56 0.96 -6.68
N TYR A 45 -0.68 0.55 -5.80
CA TYR A 45 0.71 0.23 -6.13
C TYR A 45 0.84 -1.28 -6.14
N LYS A 46 1.34 -1.81 -7.24
CA LYS A 46 1.47 -3.24 -7.45
C LYS A 46 2.94 -3.65 -7.52
N LEU A 47 3.28 -4.68 -6.78
CA LEU A 47 4.54 -5.42 -6.92
C LEU A 47 4.21 -6.74 -7.61
N HIS A 48 4.44 -7.87 -6.96
CA HIS A 48 3.94 -9.15 -7.50
C HIS A 48 2.42 -9.24 -7.36
N ARG A 49 1.86 -8.53 -6.41
CA ARG A 49 0.42 -8.40 -6.20
C ARG A 49 0.12 -6.97 -5.78
N ASN A 50 -1.15 -6.63 -5.67
CA ASN A 50 -1.55 -5.33 -5.17
C ASN A 50 -0.98 -5.18 -3.78
N PHE A 51 -0.06 -4.24 -3.63
CA PHE A 51 0.79 -4.12 -2.47
C PHE A 51 0.26 -3.12 -1.46
N CYS A 52 -0.03 -1.90 -1.93
CA CYS A 52 -0.60 -0.87 -1.08
C CYS A 52 -1.44 0.08 -1.91
N TYR A 53 -2.21 0.90 -1.23
CA TYR A 53 -3.04 1.90 -1.89
C TYR A 53 -3.06 3.19 -1.06
N LEU A 54 -3.44 4.28 -1.72
CA LEU A 54 -3.67 5.57 -1.07
C LEU A 54 -5.16 5.89 -1.18
N ASN A 55 -5.77 6.27 -0.06
CA ASN A 55 -7.17 6.66 -0.06
C ASN A 55 -7.32 7.98 0.68
N ARG A 56 -7.74 9.02 -0.06
CA ARG A 56 -7.88 10.35 0.50
C ARG A 56 -9.13 10.47 1.36
N HIS A 57 -8.97 11.27 2.42
CA HIS A 57 -10.06 11.64 3.30
C HIS A 57 -10.07 13.14 3.46
N LYS A 58 -10.96 13.65 4.29
CA LYS A 58 -11.16 15.08 4.44
C LYS A 58 -9.93 15.80 4.99
N ASP A 59 -9.22 15.20 5.92
CA ASP A 59 -8.09 15.84 6.60
C ASP A 59 -6.82 14.98 6.63
N HIS A 60 -6.81 13.86 5.92
CA HIS A 60 -5.66 12.95 5.89
C HIS A 60 -5.81 11.98 4.72
N PHE A 61 -4.85 11.08 4.56
CA PHE A 61 -5.04 9.94 3.68
C PHE A 61 -4.73 8.65 4.42
N THR A 62 -5.25 7.55 3.91
CA THR A 62 -5.00 6.22 4.42
C THR A 62 -3.97 5.55 3.52
N LEU A 63 -2.92 4.99 4.12
CA LEU A 63 -1.99 4.10 3.43
C LEU A 63 -2.40 2.67 3.80
N GLY A 64 -2.99 1.97 2.84
CA GLY A 64 -3.56 0.67 3.08
C GLY A 64 -2.77 -0.46 2.45
N PHE A 65 -2.85 -1.64 3.07
CA PHE A 65 -2.19 -2.85 2.61
C PHE A 65 -3.23 -3.95 2.45
N PRO A 66 -3.53 -4.36 1.21
CA PRO A 66 -4.54 -5.40 0.98
C PRO A 66 -4.25 -6.71 1.72
N HIS A 67 -2.98 -7.02 1.92
CA HIS A 67 -2.57 -8.22 2.66
C HIS A 67 -1.99 -7.90 4.03
N GLY A 68 -2.40 -6.76 4.60
CA GLY A 68 -1.83 -6.25 5.85
C GLY A 68 -1.98 -7.18 7.04
N TYR A 69 -2.98 -8.04 7.03
CA TYR A 69 -3.18 -8.99 8.15
C TYR A 69 -1.98 -9.91 8.36
N LYS A 70 -1.12 -10.06 7.34
CA LYS A 70 0.10 -10.87 7.43
C LYS A 70 1.29 -10.11 7.97
N LEU A 71 1.15 -8.81 8.23
CA LEU A 71 2.21 -7.99 8.82
C LEU A 71 2.13 -8.13 10.35
N ALA A 72 2.47 -9.31 10.82
CA ALA A 72 2.24 -9.71 12.21
C ALA A 72 3.03 -8.91 13.25
N MET A 73 4.10 -8.23 12.82
CA MET A 73 4.93 -7.48 13.74
C MET A 73 4.32 -6.15 14.17
N ARG A 74 3.21 -5.73 13.56
CA ARG A 74 2.59 -4.43 13.84
C ARG A 74 1.08 -4.53 14.11
N PRO A 75 0.61 -5.55 14.85
CA PRO A 75 -0.84 -5.73 15.01
C PRO A 75 -1.53 -4.61 15.78
N LYS A 76 -0.80 -3.83 16.58
CA LYS A 76 -1.38 -2.74 17.36
C LYS A 76 -1.33 -1.39 16.64
N ILE A 77 -0.46 -1.28 15.64
CA ILE A 77 -0.25 -0.03 14.90
C ILE A 77 -1.15 0.02 13.68
N LEU A 78 -1.25 -1.10 12.97
CA LEU A 78 -2.09 -1.19 11.79
C LEU A 78 -3.56 -1.31 12.19
N LEU A 79 -4.37 -0.47 11.57
CA LEU A 79 -5.81 -0.42 11.84
C LEU A 79 -6.55 -1.39 10.91
N GLY A 80 -7.75 -1.78 11.30
CA GLY A 80 -8.63 -2.60 10.48
C GLY A 80 -9.09 -3.90 11.13
N ALA A 81 -8.31 -4.47 12.05
CA ALA A 81 -8.69 -5.72 12.69
C ALA A 81 -10.02 -5.62 13.45
N ASP A 82 -10.23 -4.48 14.12
CA ASP A 82 -11.44 -4.25 14.89
C ASP A 82 -12.64 -3.84 14.03
N GLU A 83 -12.42 -3.64 12.73
CA GLU A 83 -13.46 -3.19 11.82
C GLU A 83 -13.99 -4.32 10.95
N ASN A 84 -13.75 -5.54 11.35
CA ASN A 84 -14.15 -6.74 10.61
C ASN A 84 -13.51 -6.87 9.23
N LEU A 85 -12.40 -6.18 9.00
CA LEU A 85 -11.63 -6.35 7.78
C LEU A 85 -10.78 -7.60 7.90
N LYS A 86 -10.98 -8.55 7.01
CA LYS A 86 -10.30 -9.84 7.10
C LYS A 86 -8.84 -9.77 6.72
N GLN A 87 -8.52 -9.06 5.66
CA GLN A 87 -7.17 -9.02 5.09
C GLN A 87 -6.53 -7.66 5.11
N VAL A 88 -7.32 -6.62 4.92
CA VAL A 88 -6.82 -5.25 4.79
C VAL A 88 -6.42 -4.69 6.15
N ARG A 89 -5.26 -4.03 6.18
CA ARG A 89 -4.84 -3.22 7.32
C ARG A 89 -4.34 -1.89 6.78
N TYR A 90 -4.42 -0.84 7.56
CA TYR A 90 -4.07 0.49 7.08
C TYR A 90 -3.50 1.38 8.16
N LEU A 91 -2.85 2.46 7.71
CA LEU A 91 -2.32 3.53 8.56
C LEU A 91 -2.97 4.83 8.15
N GLU A 92 -3.22 5.70 9.11
CA GLU A 92 -3.69 7.07 8.84
C GLU A 92 -2.48 7.99 8.81
N ILE A 93 -2.31 8.71 7.70
CA ILE A 93 -1.19 9.64 7.52
C ILE A 93 -1.75 11.05 7.53
N ARG A 94 -1.43 11.81 8.56
CA ARG A 94 -1.96 13.15 8.77
C ARG A 94 -0.95 14.25 8.55
N SER A 95 0.33 13.90 8.46
CA SER A 95 1.41 14.88 8.31
C SER A 95 2.58 14.28 7.56
N ILE A 96 3.48 15.13 7.12
CA ILE A 96 4.73 14.71 6.49
C ILE A 96 5.55 13.88 7.48
N GLU A 97 5.56 14.25 8.75
CA GLU A 97 6.27 13.52 9.78
C GLU A 97 5.75 12.08 9.91
N ASP A 98 4.43 11.91 9.84
CA ASP A 98 3.84 10.56 9.85
C ASP A 98 4.34 9.73 8.68
N LEU A 99 4.35 10.34 7.49
CA LEU A 99 4.74 9.63 6.27
C LEU A 99 6.18 9.15 6.32
N TYR A 100 7.08 9.97 6.84
CA TYR A 100 8.51 9.64 6.89
C TYR A 100 8.94 9.03 8.22
N SER A 101 8.00 8.67 9.08
CA SER A 101 8.32 8.05 10.36
C SER A 101 9.00 6.70 10.18
N GLU A 102 9.80 6.31 11.16
CA GLU A 102 10.42 4.98 11.17
C GLU A 102 9.39 3.87 11.09
N THR A 103 8.25 4.07 11.74
CA THR A 103 7.16 3.09 11.74
C THR A 103 6.68 2.80 10.34
N VAL A 104 6.41 3.85 9.54
CA VAL A 104 5.97 3.68 8.16
C VAL A 104 7.05 3.00 7.32
N GLN A 105 8.30 3.43 7.48
CA GLN A 105 9.41 2.84 6.73
C GLN A 105 9.60 1.37 7.06
N GLU A 106 9.51 1.00 8.32
CA GLU A 106 9.62 -0.40 8.74
C GLU A 106 8.48 -1.26 8.19
N ILE A 107 7.26 -0.73 8.25
CA ILE A 107 6.09 -1.45 7.73
C ILE A 107 6.19 -1.64 6.23
N LEU A 108 6.61 -0.61 5.50
CA LEU A 108 6.80 -0.72 4.05
C LEU A 108 7.87 -1.76 3.72
N HIS A 109 8.98 -1.74 4.43
CA HIS A 109 10.06 -2.69 4.21
C HIS A 109 9.58 -4.12 4.46
N GLU A 110 8.90 -4.32 5.57
CA GLU A 110 8.33 -5.63 5.92
C GLU A 110 7.33 -6.09 4.86
N ALA A 111 6.49 -5.18 4.39
CA ALA A 111 5.50 -5.50 3.38
C ALA A 111 6.14 -5.87 2.03
N ILE A 112 7.23 -5.21 1.65
CA ILE A 112 7.97 -5.55 0.45
C ILE A 112 8.55 -6.96 0.56
N LEU A 113 9.15 -7.29 1.70
CA LEU A 113 9.67 -8.63 1.94
C LEU A 113 8.56 -9.68 1.92
N LEU A 114 7.41 -9.35 2.46
CA LEU A 114 6.26 -10.25 2.45
C LEU A 114 5.80 -10.52 1.02
N ASP A 115 5.72 -9.48 0.20
CA ASP A 115 5.33 -9.64 -1.20
C ASP A 115 6.28 -10.58 -1.95
N GLU A 116 7.58 -10.42 -1.74
CA GLU A 116 8.58 -11.31 -2.33
C GLU A 116 8.44 -12.74 -1.84
N THR A 117 8.24 -12.92 -0.55
CA THR A 117 8.09 -14.23 0.05
C THR A 117 6.87 -14.95 -0.49
N LEU A 118 5.75 -14.25 -0.57
CA LEU A 118 4.52 -14.83 -1.10
C LEU A 118 4.68 -15.19 -2.58
N ALA A 119 5.40 -14.41 -3.35
CA ALA A 119 5.64 -14.71 -4.75
C ALA A 119 6.50 -15.96 -4.91
N LYS A 120 7.54 -16.11 -4.09
CA LYS A 120 8.43 -17.28 -4.12
C LYS A 120 7.74 -18.55 -3.68
N ASN A 121 6.83 -18.44 -2.72
CA ASN A 121 6.14 -19.59 -2.14
C ASN A 121 4.83 -19.91 -2.83
N LYS A 122 4.54 -19.20 -3.90
CA LYS A 122 3.33 -19.45 -4.68
C LYS A 122 3.34 -20.88 -5.20
N PRO A 123 2.25 -21.64 -5.03
CA PRO A 123 2.19 -23.00 -5.55
C PRO A 123 2.49 -23.05 -7.04
N LYS A 124 3.30 -24.01 -7.44
CA LYS A 124 3.67 -24.19 -8.84
C LYS A 124 2.58 -25.01 -9.54
N ARG A 125 1.48 -24.37 -9.82
CA ARG A 125 0.35 -25.04 -10.47
C ARG A 125 0.73 -25.68 -11.80
N LYS A 126 1.63 -25.05 -12.50
CA LYS A 126 2.06 -25.55 -13.81
C LYS A 126 2.68 -26.92 -13.72
N ALA A 127 3.34 -27.22 -12.61
CA ALA A 127 3.90 -28.54 -12.39
C ALA A 127 2.82 -29.62 -12.41
N LYS A 128 1.66 -29.31 -11.88
CA LYS A 128 0.53 -30.21 -11.89
C LYS A 128 0.04 -30.49 -13.31
N TRP A 129 0.02 -29.46 -14.13
CA TRP A 129 -0.43 -29.58 -15.50
C TRP A 129 0.55 -30.34 -16.35
N SER A 130 1.82 -30.10 -16.13
CA SER A 130 2.85 -30.75 -16.94
C SER A 130 2.90 -32.25 -16.76
N ARG A 131 2.34 -32.76 -15.70
CA ARG A 131 2.27 -34.19 -15.46
C ARG A 131 1.22 -34.91 -16.29
N ARG A 132 0.42 -34.17 -16.95
CA ARG A 132 -0.61 -34.73 -17.81
C ARG A 132 -0.13 -34.80 -19.24
#